data_708023bcc104a978217a225fd594285e
#
_entry.id   708023bcc104a978217a225fd594285e
#
_cell.length_a   1.000
_cell.length_b   1.000
_cell.length_c   1.000
_cell.angle_alpha   90.00
_cell.angle_beta   90.00
_cell.angle_gamma   90.00
#
_symmetry.space_group_name_H-M   'P 1'
#
loop_
_entity.id
_entity.type
_entity.pdbx_description
1 polymer ?
#
loop_
_entity_poly.entity_id
_entity_poly.type
_entity_poly.pdbx_seq_one_letter_code
_entity_poly.pdbx_strand_id
1 'polypeptide(L)'
;MACRILRLISIAIVVVAACACSTTPARFYTLDSTATPDGAPPAHMAVTVGPVTVPAAVDQPEFVVQVASNRVELDEFNRWAAPLSDSIASAVAGDLMVLLGTPDVVTSPMANFSPAYLVTINVQRFESTRNQGALLDAVWAVHQTAGGAMRSGRTVAQEAAQGDSYDALAAAHSRALARMSGDIAAAIRAEARKTP
;
A
#
# COMPACT_ATOMS: atom_id res chain seq x y z
N MET A 1 59.82 11.47 27.24
CA MET A 1 59.30 10.83 26.01
C MET A 1 58.02 10.03 26.27
N ALA A 2 57.97 9.17 27.29
CA ALA A 2 56.82 8.30 27.61
C ALA A 2 55.48 9.07 27.77
N CYS A 3 55.44 10.21 28.42
CA CYS A 3 54.24 11.01 28.66
C CYS A 3 53.62 11.60 27.36
N ARG A 4 54.45 11.92 26.35
CA ARG A 4 53.98 12.39 25.04
C ARG A 4 53.38 11.25 24.20
N ILE A 5 53.97 10.07 24.28
CA ILE A 5 53.47 8.87 23.57
C ILE A 5 52.09 8.47 24.17
N LEU A 6 51.98 8.49 25.49
CA LEU A 6 50.71 8.13 26.17
C LEU A 6 49.57 9.06 25.79
N ARG A 7 49.87 10.39 25.70
CA ARG A 7 48.86 11.39 25.23
C ARG A 7 48.46 11.19 23.78
N LEU A 8 49.38 10.86 22.89
CA LEU A 8 49.07 10.56 21.49
C LEU A 8 48.22 9.30 21.32
N ILE A 9 48.48 8.27 22.08
CA ILE A 9 47.71 7.02 22.11
C ILE A 9 46.28 7.30 22.63
N SER A 10 46.13 8.09 23.69
CA SER A 10 44.82 8.45 24.23
C SER A 10 43.96 9.27 23.22
N ILE A 11 44.58 10.21 22.49
CA ILE A 11 43.91 10.97 21.47
C ILE A 11 43.50 10.09 20.29
N ALA A 12 44.33 9.19 19.85
CA ALA A 12 44.03 8.24 18.78
C ALA A 12 42.86 7.30 19.14
N ILE A 13 42.78 6.81 20.38
CA ILE A 13 41.66 6.00 20.85
C ILE A 13 40.34 6.77 20.87
N VAL A 14 40.35 8.04 21.29
CA VAL A 14 39.16 8.89 21.32
C VAL A 14 38.66 9.19 19.90
N VAL A 15 39.54 9.42 18.93
CA VAL A 15 39.19 9.66 17.53
C VAL A 15 38.59 8.42 16.88
N VAL A 16 39.10 7.24 17.16
CA VAL A 16 38.56 5.96 16.63
C VAL A 16 37.17 5.67 17.23
N ALA A 17 36.94 5.98 18.49
CA ALA A 17 35.63 5.80 19.12
C ALA A 17 34.54 6.73 18.56
N ALA A 18 34.89 7.91 18.05
CA ALA A 18 33.94 8.87 17.47
C ALA A 18 33.46 8.47 16.06
N CYS A 19 34.15 7.57 15.35
CA CYS A 19 33.75 7.12 14.02
C CYS A 19 32.74 5.94 14.02
N ALA A 20 32.37 5.40 15.17
CA ALA A 20 31.60 4.16 15.27
C ALA A 20 30.05 4.35 15.25
N CYS A 21 29.52 5.59 15.17
CA CYS A 21 28.09 5.84 15.12
C CYS A 21 27.61 6.15 13.70
N SER A 22 27.83 5.24 12.75
CA SER A 22 27.14 5.29 11.46
C SER A 22 25.78 4.60 11.61
N THR A 23 24.73 5.37 11.88
CA THR A 23 23.37 4.86 11.84
C THR A 23 22.94 4.71 10.38
N THR A 24 22.48 3.51 10.01
CA THR A 24 21.90 3.27 8.67
C THR A 24 20.66 4.16 8.53
N PRO A 25 20.55 5.00 7.49
CA PRO A 25 19.38 5.84 7.30
C PRO A 25 18.15 4.98 6.98
N ALA A 26 17.02 5.32 7.61
CA ALA A 26 15.75 4.69 7.28
C ALA A 26 15.29 5.12 5.88
N ARG A 27 14.67 4.18 5.15
CA ARG A 27 14.05 4.39 3.85
C ARG A 27 12.55 4.22 3.99
N PHE A 28 11.79 5.08 3.33
CA PHE A 28 10.34 5.10 3.39
C PHE A 28 9.76 4.80 2.02
N TYR A 29 8.74 3.94 1.99
CA TYR A 29 8.08 3.46 0.78
C TYR A 29 6.61 3.86 0.79
N THR A 30 6.06 4.11 -0.40
CA THR A 30 4.67 4.43 -0.64
C THR A 30 4.01 3.37 -1.51
N LEU A 31 2.69 3.32 -1.47
CA LEU A 31 1.88 2.62 -2.46
C LEU A 31 1.30 3.67 -3.40
N ASP A 32 1.44 3.43 -4.70
CA ASP A 32 1.03 4.39 -5.73
C ASP A 32 -0.12 3.82 -6.58
N SER A 33 -0.94 4.71 -7.11
CA SER A 33 -1.89 4.35 -8.16
C SER A 33 -1.13 4.00 -9.44
N THR A 34 -1.36 2.81 -9.97
CA THR A 34 -0.71 2.31 -11.19
C THR A 34 -1.70 1.86 -12.27
N ALA A 35 -3.01 2.03 -12.02
CA ALA A 35 -4.02 1.71 -13.01
C ALA A 35 -3.88 2.59 -14.26
N THR A 36 -4.15 1.99 -15.40
CA THR A 36 -4.25 2.69 -16.68
C THR A 36 -5.71 2.67 -17.16
N PRO A 37 -6.16 3.68 -17.92
CA PRO A 37 -7.51 3.69 -18.48
C PRO A 37 -7.78 2.40 -19.26
N ASP A 38 -8.91 1.77 -18.99
CA ASP A 38 -9.32 0.51 -19.61
C ASP A 38 -10.16 0.70 -20.90
N GLY A 39 -10.30 1.95 -21.37
CA GLY A 39 -11.07 2.32 -22.55
C GLY A 39 -12.58 2.33 -22.33
N ALA A 40 -13.08 2.03 -21.15
CA ALA A 40 -14.49 2.14 -20.83
C ALA A 40 -14.91 3.63 -20.71
N PRO A 41 -16.18 3.96 -21.03
CA PRO A 41 -16.69 5.33 -20.89
C PRO A 41 -16.53 5.83 -19.44
N PRO A 42 -16.25 7.14 -19.25
CA PRO A 42 -16.26 7.74 -17.93
C PRO A 42 -17.58 7.50 -17.20
N ALA A 43 -17.49 7.15 -15.94
CA ALA A 43 -18.63 6.96 -15.07
C ALA A 43 -18.61 8.10 -14.05
N HIS A 44 -19.44 9.13 -14.27
CA HIS A 44 -19.53 10.31 -13.40
C HIS A 44 -20.20 9.97 -12.07
N MET A 45 -19.47 9.22 -11.23
CA MET A 45 -19.98 8.74 -9.95
C MET A 45 -19.05 9.14 -8.82
N ALA A 46 -19.66 9.64 -7.74
CA ALA A 46 -18.94 9.93 -6.51
C ALA A 46 -18.73 8.63 -5.70
N VAL A 47 -17.49 8.34 -5.32
CA VAL A 47 -17.11 7.12 -4.60
C VAL A 47 -16.32 7.47 -3.34
N THR A 48 -16.64 6.82 -2.24
CA THR A 48 -15.80 6.84 -1.04
C THR A 48 -15.12 5.48 -0.88
N VAL A 49 -13.81 5.48 -0.71
CA VAL A 49 -13.00 4.29 -0.44
C VAL A 49 -12.65 4.24 1.04
N GLY A 50 -13.12 3.22 1.71
CA GLY A 50 -12.87 2.95 3.13
C GLY A 50 -14.14 2.55 3.87
N PRO A 51 -14.00 1.91 5.04
CA PRO A 51 -12.73 1.57 5.70
C PRO A 51 -11.94 0.47 4.99
N VAL A 52 -10.62 0.53 5.16
CA VAL A 52 -9.69 -0.54 4.78
C VAL A 52 -9.15 -1.17 6.05
N THR A 53 -9.21 -2.50 6.15
CA THR A 53 -8.60 -3.25 7.24
C THR A 53 -7.49 -4.15 6.71
N VAL A 54 -6.42 -4.29 7.48
CA VAL A 54 -5.25 -5.11 7.14
C VAL A 54 -4.96 -6.12 8.25
N PRO A 55 -4.30 -7.24 7.97
CA PRO A 55 -3.87 -8.18 9.00
C PRO A 55 -2.92 -7.52 10.01
N ALA A 56 -3.10 -7.81 11.30
CA ALA A 56 -2.25 -7.27 12.37
C ALA A 56 -0.74 -7.54 12.16
N ALA A 57 -0.39 -8.62 11.47
CA ALA A 57 0.99 -8.97 11.19
C ALA A 57 1.71 -7.94 10.28
N VAL A 58 0.97 -7.18 9.47
CA VAL A 58 1.51 -6.16 8.55
C VAL A 58 1.04 -4.75 8.91
N ASP A 59 0.20 -4.60 9.94
CA ASP A 59 -0.28 -3.30 10.42
C ASP A 59 0.76 -2.64 11.33
N GLN A 60 1.91 -2.35 10.74
CA GLN A 60 3.06 -1.77 11.41
C GLN A 60 3.90 -0.98 10.41
N PRO A 61 4.73 -0.02 10.89
CA PRO A 61 5.54 0.81 10.00
C PRO A 61 6.61 0.02 9.25
N GLU A 62 7.16 -1.03 9.85
CA GLU A 62 8.25 -1.82 9.28
C GLU A 62 7.78 -2.63 8.08
N PHE A 63 8.62 -2.71 7.06
CA PHE A 63 8.37 -3.57 5.92
C PHE A 63 8.51 -5.04 6.35
N VAL A 64 7.43 -5.80 6.19
CA VAL A 64 7.37 -7.22 6.55
C VAL A 64 7.67 -8.07 5.32
N VAL A 65 8.69 -8.93 5.41
CA VAL A 65 9.11 -9.79 4.31
C VAL A 65 9.01 -11.26 4.71
N GLN A 66 8.35 -12.05 3.91
CA GLN A 66 8.28 -13.50 4.05
C GLN A 66 9.62 -14.13 3.68
N VAL A 67 10.24 -14.85 4.61
CA VAL A 67 11.53 -15.51 4.40
C VAL A 67 11.42 -17.03 4.42
N ALA A 68 10.35 -17.57 4.99
CA ALA A 68 9.98 -18.98 4.95
C ALA A 68 8.46 -19.12 5.13
N SER A 69 7.90 -20.31 4.93
CA SER A 69 6.44 -20.57 4.99
C SER A 69 5.77 -20.04 6.27
N ASN A 70 6.48 -20.06 7.40
CA ASN A 70 5.97 -19.65 8.71
C ASN A 70 6.89 -18.64 9.40
N ARG A 71 7.69 -17.90 8.63
CA ARG A 71 8.64 -16.93 9.19
C ARG A 71 8.66 -15.67 8.34
N VAL A 72 8.49 -14.55 9.02
CA VAL A 72 8.67 -13.21 8.47
C VAL A 72 9.84 -12.52 9.15
N GLU A 73 10.41 -11.54 8.46
CA GLU A 73 11.39 -10.60 9.00
C GLU A 73 10.82 -9.19 8.88
N LEU A 74 11.03 -8.41 9.93
CA LEU A 74 10.73 -7.00 9.97
C LEU A 74 12.01 -6.22 9.69
N ASP A 75 11.97 -5.29 8.74
CA ASP A 75 13.13 -4.47 8.44
C ASP A 75 12.97 -3.08 9.10
N GLU A 76 13.77 -2.83 10.13
CA GLU A 76 13.72 -1.58 10.92
C GLU A 76 14.11 -0.34 10.09
N PHE A 77 14.88 -0.52 9.01
CA PHE A 77 15.37 0.56 8.16
C PHE A 77 14.54 0.75 6.90
N ASN A 78 13.67 -0.18 6.55
CA ASN A 78 12.76 -0.10 5.42
C ASN A 78 11.33 -0.09 5.94
N ARG A 79 10.63 1.03 5.73
CA ARG A 79 9.35 1.31 6.40
C ARG A 79 8.32 1.89 5.44
N TRP A 80 7.07 1.66 5.70
CA TRP A 80 5.99 2.39 5.04
C TRP A 80 5.98 3.85 5.50
N ALA A 81 5.77 4.77 4.56
CA ALA A 81 5.74 6.22 4.84
C ALA A 81 4.49 6.67 5.61
N ALA A 82 3.41 5.88 5.57
CA ALA A 82 2.15 6.10 6.25
C ALA A 82 1.54 4.77 6.69
N PRO A 83 0.49 4.76 7.54
CA PRO A 83 -0.25 3.55 7.88
C PRO A 83 -0.67 2.79 6.62
N LEU A 84 -0.50 1.48 6.64
CA LEU A 84 -0.72 0.65 5.44
C LEU A 84 -2.17 0.71 4.96
N SER A 85 -3.14 0.73 5.88
CA SER A 85 -4.56 0.90 5.55
C SER A 85 -4.85 2.19 4.78
N ASP A 86 -4.24 3.31 5.20
CA ASP A 86 -4.43 4.62 4.56
C ASP A 86 -3.73 4.66 3.19
N SER A 87 -2.56 4.05 3.09
CA SER A 87 -1.80 3.93 1.85
C SER A 87 -2.57 3.10 0.81
N ILE A 88 -3.18 1.97 1.22
CA ILE A 88 -4.04 1.15 0.36
C ILE A 88 -5.27 1.93 -0.09
N ALA A 89 -5.96 2.62 0.85
CA ALA A 89 -7.13 3.42 0.52
C ALA A 89 -6.80 4.50 -0.53
N SER A 90 -5.67 5.18 -0.33
CA SER A 90 -5.21 6.25 -1.25
C SER A 90 -4.84 5.71 -2.63
N ALA A 91 -4.11 4.60 -2.70
CA ALA A 91 -3.74 3.96 -3.97
C ALA A 91 -4.98 3.49 -4.74
N VAL A 92 -5.92 2.82 -4.07
CA VAL A 92 -7.19 2.36 -4.67
C VAL A 92 -8.05 3.55 -5.12
N ALA A 93 -8.11 4.62 -4.33
CA ALA A 93 -8.84 5.82 -4.75
C ALA A 93 -8.25 6.43 -6.02
N GLY A 94 -6.93 6.56 -6.10
CA GLY A 94 -6.23 7.01 -7.31
C GLY A 94 -6.49 6.11 -8.52
N ASP A 95 -6.43 4.79 -8.34
CA ASP A 95 -6.75 3.83 -9.40
C ASP A 95 -8.19 3.97 -9.88
N LEU A 96 -9.15 4.13 -8.96
CA LEU A 96 -10.56 4.30 -9.30
C LEU A 96 -10.83 5.62 -10.01
N MET A 97 -10.13 6.71 -9.67
CA MET A 97 -10.21 7.96 -10.44
C MET A 97 -9.84 7.73 -11.91
N VAL A 98 -8.75 7.00 -12.16
CA VAL A 98 -8.30 6.66 -13.52
C VAL A 98 -9.28 5.73 -14.22
N LEU A 99 -9.66 4.64 -13.57
CA LEU A 99 -10.52 3.62 -14.16
C LEU A 99 -11.95 4.13 -14.43
N LEU A 100 -12.54 4.86 -13.49
CA LEU A 100 -13.89 5.40 -13.62
C LEU A 100 -13.92 6.71 -14.42
N GLY A 101 -12.78 7.35 -14.67
CA GLY A 101 -12.70 8.62 -15.39
C GLY A 101 -13.40 9.75 -14.64
N THR A 102 -13.32 9.78 -13.31
CA THR A 102 -13.96 10.79 -12.44
C THR A 102 -12.98 11.27 -11.36
N PRO A 103 -12.93 12.57 -11.04
CA PRO A 103 -12.17 13.08 -9.92
C PRO A 103 -12.87 12.86 -8.56
N ASP A 104 -14.13 12.43 -8.57
CA ASP A 104 -15.00 12.38 -7.38
C ASP A 104 -14.79 11.07 -6.59
N VAL A 105 -13.55 10.75 -6.26
CA VAL A 105 -13.18 9.61 -5.41
C VAL A 105 -12.41 10.12 -4.20
N VAL A 106 -12.90 9.80 -3.01
CA VAL A 106 -12.30 10.27 -1.74
C VAL A 106 -12.07 9.11 -0.78
N THR A 107 -11.12 9.27 0.15
CA THR A 107 -10.84 8.28 1.20
C THR A 107 -11.40 8.68 2.57
N SER A 108 -11.86 9.92 2.70
CA SER A 108 -12.41 10.46 3.95
C SER A 108 -13.67 11.26 3.68
N PRO A 109 -14.61 11.30 4.63
CA PRO A 109 -15.79 12.14 4.51
C PRO A 109 -15.40 13.61 4.31
N MET A 110 -16.00 14.25 3.29
CA MET A 110 -15.82 15.68 3.04
C MET A 110 -17.18 16.39 3.17
N ALA A 111 -17.13 17.64 3.65
CA ALA A 111 -18.35 18.47 3.70
C ALA A 111 -18.94 18.63 2.28
N ASN A 112 -20.25 18.44 2.17
CA ASN A 112 -21.00 18.52 0.90
C ASN A 112 -20.63 17.44 -0.15
N PHE A 113 -19.92 16.37 0.24
CA PHE A 113 -19.67 15.22 -0.60
C PHE A 113 -20.68 14.11 -0.29
N SER A 114 -21.47 13.73 -1.28
CA SER A 114 -22.47 12.66 -1.17
C SER A 114 -22.06 11.51 -2.10
N PRO A 115 -21.40 10.46 -1.58
CA PRO A 115 -20.98 9.35 -2.42
C PRO A 115 -22.19 8.57 -2.94
N ALA A 116 -22.17 8.20 -4.21
CA ALA A 116 -23.10 7.24 -4.79
C ALA A 116 -22.75 5.81 -4.37
N TYR A 117 -21.45 5.56 -4.18
CA TYR A 117 -20.93 4.25 -3.78
C TYR A 117 -19.93 4.37 -2.63
N LEU A 118 -20.01 3.42 -1.70
CA LEU A 118 -19.05 3.19 -0.64
C LEU A 118 -18.31 1.87 -0.94
N VAL A 119 -16.99 1.91 -0.98
CA VAL A 119 -16.12 0.75 -1.16
C VAL A 119 -15.45 0.42 0.16
N THR A 120 -15.67 -0.79 0.66
CA THR A 120 -14.97 -1.30 1.85
C THR A 120 -14.03 -2.42 1.44
N ILE A 121 -12.85 -2.49 2.08
CA ILE A 121 -11.81 -3.45 1.73
C ILE A 121 -11.32 -4.13 3.00
N ASN A 122 -11.30 -5.47 2.98
CA ASN A 122 -10.73 -6.29 4.04
C ASN A 122 -9.60 -7.12 3.44
N VAL A 123 -8.35 -6.70 3.70
CA VAL A 123 -7.16 -7.40 3.27
C VAL A 123 -6.95 -8.62 4.16
N GLN A 124 -6.88 -9.80 3.56
CA GLN A 124 -6.64 -11.07 4.24
C GLN A 124 -5.15 -11.44 4.23
N ARG A 125 -4.46 -11.09 3.14
CA ARG A 125 -3.02 -11.32 2.97
C ARG A 125 -2.41 -10.14 2.22
N PHE A 126 -1.28 -9.66 2.74
CA PHE A 126 -0.43 -8.64 2.13
C PHE A 126 1.01 -9.08 2.34
N GLU A 127 1.51 -9.89 1.42
CA GLU A 127 2.76 -10.60 1.62
C GLU A 127 3.81 -10.16 0.60
N SER A 128 5.00 -9.92 1.10
CA SER A 128 6.18 -9.58 0.30
C SER A 128 7.19 -10.71 0.38
N THR A 129 7.61 -11.27 -0.74
CA THR A 129 8.65 -12.30 -0.80
C THR A 129 9.79 -11.83 -1.69
N ARG A 130 11.01 -11.77 -1.16
CA ARG A 130 12.19 -11.34 -1.93
C ARG A 130 12.35 -12.22 -3.17
N ASN A 131 12.75 -11.60 -4.28
CA ASN A 131 12.96 -12.26 -5.59
C ASN A 131 11.70 -12.96 -6.16
N GLN A 132 10.55 -12.86 -5.51
CA GLN A 132 9.28 -13.38 -6.03
C GLN A 132 8.30 -12.26 -6.31
N GLY A 133 8.00 -11.43 -5.32
CA GLY A 133 7.09 -10.32 -5.49
C GLY A 133 6.10 -10.15 -4.35
N ALA A 134 4.92 -9.63 -4.69
CA ALA A 134 3.84 -9.31 -3.79
C ALA A 134 2.64 -10.23 -4.01
N LEU A 135 1.98 -10.61 -2.92
CA LEU A 135 0.69 -11.27 -2.92
C LEU A 135 -0.30 -10.41 -2.16
N LEU A 136 -1.38 -10.06 -2.82
CA LEU A 136 -2.58 -9.46 -2.26
C LEU A 136 -3.72 -10.47 -2.30
N ASP A 137 -4.39 -10.69 -1.18
CA ASP A 137 -5.66 -11.39 -1.08
C ASP A 137 -6.61 -10.52 -0.27
N ALA A 138 -7.65 -10.03 -0.90
CA ALA A 138 -8.59 -9.10 -0.26
C ALA A 138 -10.03 -9.40 -0.65
N VAL A 139 -10.91 -9.25 0.32
CA VAL A 139 -12.37 -9.22 0.12
C VAL A 139 -12.80 -7.76 0.11
N TRP A 140 -13.62 -7.39 -0.86
CA TRP A 140 -14.12 -6.04 -0.99
C TRP A 140 -15.64 -6.03 -1.19
N ALA A 141 -16.27 -4.93 -0.83
CA ALA A 141 -17.68 -4.71 -1.09
C ALA A 141 -17.91 -3.30 -1.62
N VAL A 142 -18.80 -3.21 -2.60
CA VAL A 142 -19.35 -1.97 -3.17
C VAL A 142 -20.79 -1.85 -2.70
N HIS A 143 -21.07 -0.81 -1.95
CA HIS A 143 -22.41 -0.52 -1.43
C HIS A 143 -22.96 0.74 -2.11
N GLN A 144 -24.12 0.63 -2.74
CA GLN A 144 -24.85 1.77 -3.30
C GLN A 144 -25.59 2.50 -2.18
N THR A 145 -25.32 3.80 -1.99
CA THR A 145 -25.86 4.57 -0.88
C THR A 145 -27.35 4.86 -1.01
N ALA A 146 -27.85 5.00 -2.23
CA ALA A 146 -29.27 5.35 -2.54
C ALA A 146 -30.14 4.14 -2.89
N GLY A 147 -29.89 2.97 -2.38
CA GLY A 147 -30.77 1.83 -2.76
C GLY A 147 -30.44 0.53 -2.05
N GLY A 148 -29.40 0.56 -1.23
CA GLY A 148 -29.00 -0.58 -0.40
C GLY A 148 -28.44 -1.78 -1.18
N ALA A 149 -28.28 -1.71 -2.49
CA ALA A 149 -27.64 -2.77 -3.27
C ALA A 149 -26.18 -2.90 -2.85
N MET A 150 -25.78 -4.14 -2.55
CA MET A 150 -24.41 -4.47 -2.19
C MET A 150 -23.86 -5.56 -3.11
N ARG A 151 -22.67 -5.32 -3.63
CA ARG A 151 -21.91 -6.31 -4.38
C ARG A 151 -20.57 -6.53 -3.72
N SER A 152 -20.23 -7.75 -3.43
CA SER A 152 -18.95 -8.15 -2.88
C SER A 152 -18.15 -9.00 -3.86
N GLY A 153 -16.85 -9.00 -3.69
CA GLY A 153 -15.93 -9.82 -4.43
C GLY A 153 -14.66 -10.11 -3.64
N ARG A 154 -13.85 -10.98 -4.18
CA ARG A 154 -12.52 -11.29 -3.67
C ARG A 154 -11.53 -11.21 -4.82
N THR A 155 -10.41 -10.53 -4.59
CA THR A 155 -9.29 -10.47 -5.51
C THR A 155 -8.08 -11.13 -4.88
N VAL A 156 -7.48 -12.06 -5.61
CA VAL A 156 -6.18 -12.63 -5.28
C VAL A 156 -5.25 -12.25 -6.42
N ALA A 157 -4.30 -11.36 -6.12
CA ALA A 157 -3.35 -10.84 -7.11
C ALA A 157 -1.92 -11.17 -6.66
N GLN A 158 -1.18 -11.80 -7.55
CA GLN A 158 0.24 -12.04 -7.38
C GLN A 158 1.00 -11.28 -8.46
N GLU A 159 1.95 -10.43 -8.03
CA GLU A 159 2.75 -9.58 -8.90
C GLU A 159 4.24 -9.83 -8.67
N ALA A 160 4.95 -10.13 -9.74
CA ALA A 160 6.39 -10.34 -9.67
C ALA A 160 7.13 -9.04 -9.36
N ALA A 161 8.08 -9.08 -8.44
CA ALA A 161 9.00 -7.97 -8.22
C ALA A 161 10.04 -7.92 -9.36
N GLN A 162 10.29 -6.72 -9.87
CA GLN A 162 11.33 -6.50 -10.88
C GLN A 162 12.66 -6.20 -10.17
N GLY A 163 13.22 -7.21 -9.52
CA GLY A 163 14.44 -7.15 -8.72
C GLY A 163 14.21 -7.56 -7.27
N ASP A 164 15.23 -7.39 -6.44
CA ASP A 164 15.30 -7.81 -5.04
C ASP A 164 15.12 -6.66 -4.03
N SER A 165 14.95 -5.43 -4.54
CA SER A 165 14.83 -4.22 -3.72
C SER A 165 13.45 -4.09 -3.08
N TYR A 166 13.36 -3.32 -2.00
CA TYR A 166 12.07 -2.95 -1.39
C TYR A 166 11.23 -2.07 -2.30
N ASP A 167 11.86 -1.22 -3.14
CA ASP A 167 11.16 -0.46 -4.19
C ASP A 167 10.44 -1.39 -5.16
N ALA A 168 11.09 -2.48 -5.57
CA ALA A 168 10.50 -3.47 -6.47
C ALA A 168 9.32 -4.21 -5.82
N LEU A 169 9.39 -4.48 -4.51
CA LEU A 169 8.29 -5.07 -3.74
C LEU A 169 7.13 -4.08 -3.57
N ALA A 170 7.39 -2.82 -3.22
CA ALA A 170 6.35 -1.78 -3.12
C ALA A 170 5.65 -1.56 -4.46
N ALA A 171 6.40 -1.50 -5.56
CA ALA A 171 5.83 -1.41 -6.91
C ALA A 171 5.00 -2.64 -7.29
N ALA A 172 5.38 -3.85 -6.85
CA ALA A 172 4.59 -5.05 -7.05
C ALA A 172 3.27 -5.00 -6.29
N HIS A 173 3.28 -4.52 -5.03
CA HIS A 173 2.05 -4.29 -4.27
C HIS A 173 1.13 -3.26 -4.94
N SER A 174 1.69 -2.16 -5.45
CA SER A 174 0.92 -1.15 -6.18
C SER A 174 0.21 -1.75 -7.39
N ARG A 175 0.88 -2.61 -8.17
CA ARG A 175 0.23 -3.32 -9.30
C ARG A 175 -0.84 -4.32 -8.85
N ALA A 176 -0.62 -5.01 -7.73
CA ALA A 176 -1.62 -5.92 -7.18
C ALA A 176 -2.89 -5.16 -6.74
N LEU A 177 -2.73 -3.97 -6.16
CA LEU A 177 -3.84 -3.08 -5.82
C LEU A 177 -4.57 -2.59 -7.07
N ALA A 178 -3.85 -2.22 -8.13
CA ALA A 178 -4.48 -1.80 -9.39
C ALA A 178 -5.35 -2.90 -10.02
N ARG A 179 -4.97 -4.19 -9.89
CA ARG A 179 -5.84 -5.31 -10.29
C ARG A 179 -7.12 -5.36 -9.47
N MET A 180 -7.03 -5.25 -8.16
CA MET A 180 -8.21 -5.20 -7.28
C MET A 180 -9.09 -4.00 -7.61
N SER A 181 -8.50 -2.84 -7.86
CA SER A 181 -9.21 -1.62 -8.27
C SER A 181 -9.97 -1.83 -9.59
N GLY A 182 -9.42 -2.60 -10.52
CA GLY A 182 -10.10 -3.01 -11.75
C GLY A 182 -11.37 -3.84 -11.50
N ASP A 183 -11.29 -4.81 -10.59
CA ASP A 183 -12.45 -5.63 -10.19
C ASP A 183 -13.53 -4.76 -9.52
N ILE A 184 -13.13 -3.84 -8.64
CA ILE A 184 -14.01 -2.91 -7.96
C ILE A 184 -14.68 -1.95 -8.97
N ALA A 185 -13.92 -1.37 -9.90
CA ALA A 185 -14.47 -0.48 -10.94
C ALA A 185 -15.47 -1.21 -11.83
N ALA A 186 -15.20 -2.45 -12.21
CA ALA A 186 -16.15 -3.29 -12.95
C ALA A 186 -17.44 -3.55 -12.16
N ALA A 187 -17.32 -3.78 -10.84
CA ALA A 187 -18.45 -3.98 -9.95
C ALA A 187 -19.31 -2.70 -9.86
N ILE A 188 -18.70 -1.53 -9.65
CA ILE A 188 -19.39 -0.22 -9.62
C ILE A 188 -20.15 0.00 -10.92
N ARG A 189 -19.51 -0.17 -12.07
CA ARG A 189 -20.16 -0.02 -13.39
C ARG A 189 -21.31 -1.00 -13.60
N ALA A 190 -21.18 -2.23 -13.08
CA ALA A 190 -22.23 -3.22 -13.20
C ALA A 190 -23.48 -2.84 -12.38
N GLU A 191 -23.30 -2.27 -11.19
CA GLU A 191 -24.42 -1.79 -10.38
C GLU A 191 -25.05 -0.52 -11.00
N ALA A 192 -24.23 0.40 -11.49
CA ALA A 192 -24.72 1.61 -12.15
C ALA A 192 -25.63 1.32 -13.36
N ARG A 193 -25.36 0.26 -14.12
CA ARG A 193 -26.21 -0.14 -15.26
C ARG A 193 -27.57 -0.71 -14.86
N LYS A 194 -27.77 -1.10 -13.61
CA LYS A 194 -29.05 -1.62 -13.09
C LYS A 194 -29.96 -0.53 -12.58
N THR A 195 -29.39 0.64 -12.31
CA THR A 195 -30.16 1.78 -11.80
C THR A 195 -30.65 2.60 -13.00
N PRO A 196 -31.96 2.69 -13.24
CA PRO A 196 -32.56 3.42 -14.38
C PRO A 196 -32.35 4.92 -14.27
#